data_3fd31d382218388cd2216e7c3fe65cbb
#
_entry.id   3fd31d382218388cd2216e7c3fe65cbb
#
_cell.length_a   1.000
_cell.length_b   1.000
_cell.length_c   1.000
_cell.angle_alpha   90.00
_cell.angle_beta   90.00
_cell.angle_gamma   90.00
#
_symmetry.space_group_name_H-M   'P 1'
#
loop_
_entity.id
_entity.type
_entity.pdbx_description
1 polymer ?
#
loop_
_entity_poly.entity_id
_entity_poly.type
_entity_poly.pdbx_seq_one_letter_code
_entity_poly.pdbx_strand_id
1 'polypeptide(L)'
;MIKLKDLLSEKIVLDVNIGDTILMGKFKNKKVVVKDISWNEKGDLLINGRPAMKMRILPKSNLKYEMNERVDFHQMASEIVKKAGLRSKIKFKDTGKNKADYNVDTDTINIKPTSKLKDFLVTVFHEIDHAKDAYKMGKKKYKKEYEKEMNIAITKGKDPHDDNHFEKKAEKYGRKMAISFLKKNKI
;
A
#
# COMPACT_ATOMS: atom_id res chain seq x y z
N MET A 1 -13.44 -4.70 47.01
CA MET A 1 -12.56 -5.90 47.09
C MET A 1 -12.73 -6.70 45.83
N ILE A 2 -11.76 -6.74 44.96
CA ILE A 2 -11.79 -7.49 43.70
C ILE A 2 -11.66 -8.99 44.08
N LYS A 3 -12.62 -9.80 43.71
CA LYS A 3 -12.56 -11.23 44.04
C LYS A 3 -11.54 -11.94 43.16
N LEU A 4 -10.73 -12.82 43.75
CA LEU A 4 -9.69 -13.59 43.05
C LEU A 4 -10.21 -14.33 41.80
N LYS A 5 -11.50 -14.71 41.81
CA LYS A 5 -12.19 -15.30 40.64
C LYS A 5 -12.28 -14.38 39.45
N ASP A 6 -12.33 -13.07 39.63
CA ASP A 6 -12.45 -12.10 38.52
C ASP A 6 -11.07 -11.85 37.85
N LEU A 7 -9.98 -12.08 38.59
CA LEU A 7 -8.60 -12.06 38.06
C LEU A 7 -8.24 -13.35 37.27
N LEU A 8 -8.89 -14.46 37.55
CA LEU A 8 -8.64 -15.74 36.88
C LEU A 8 -9.47 -15.93 35.61
N SER A 9 -10.37 -15.01 35.30
CA SER A 9 -11.21 -15.05 34.08
C SER A 9 -10.68 -14.24 32.93
N GLU A 10 -9.57 -13.52 33.09
CA GLU A 10 -8.90 -12.86 31.98
C GLU A 10 -8.31 -13.92 31.04
N LYS A 11 -9.05 -14.23 29.97
CA LYS A 11 -8.54 -15.02 28.86
C LYS A 11 -7.35 -14.24 28.29
N ILE A 12 -6.13 -14.77 28.46
CA ILE A 12 -4.98 -14.29 27.73
C ILE A 12 -5.21 -14.60 26.27
N VAL A 13 -5.66 -13.61 25.53
CA VAL A 13 -5.82 -13.73 24.07
C VAL A 13 -4.44 -13.52 23.47
N LEU A 14 -3.81 -14.61 23.03
CA LEU A 14 -2.59 -14.54 22.24
C LEU A 14 -2.98 -14.22 20.80
N ASP A 15 -2.72 -12.98 20.38
CA ASP A 15 -2.99 -12.52 19.03
C ASP A 15 -1.88 -13.01 18.07
N VAL A 16 -1.86 -14.33 17.83
CA VAL A 16 -0.95 -15.01 16.92
C VAL A 16 -1.73 -15.97 16.02
N ASN A 17 -1.49 -15.91 14.71
CA ASN A 17 -2.14 -16.74 13.71
C ASN A 17 -1.12 -17.48 12.85
N ILE A 18 -1.57 -18.53 12.16
CA ILE A 18 -0.74 -19.19 11.12
C ILE A 18 -0.42 -18.16 10.03
N GLY A 19 0.87 -18.09 9.65
CA GLY A 19 1.39 -17.07 8.74
C GLY A 19 2.05 -15.88 9.44
N ASP A 20 1.80 -15.65 10.72
CA ASP A 20 2.46 -14.60 11.48
C ASP A 20 3.96 -14.89 11.66
N THR A 21 4.76 -13.84 11.85
CA THR A 21 6.18 -13.98 12.16
C THR A 21 6.42 -13.80 13.66
N ILE A 22 7.13 -14.74 14.26
CA ILE A 22 7.55 -14.72 15.67
C ILE A 22 9.07 -14.75 15.79
N LEU A 23 9.58 -14.36 16.94
CA LEU A 23 11.00 -14.44 17.23
C LEU A 23 11.33 -15.66 18.08
N MET A 24 12.26 -16.50 17.59
CA MET A 24 12.69 -17.73 18.23
C MET A 24 14.21 -17.75 18.42
N GLY A 25 14.70 -18.84 19.04
CA GLY A 25 16.13 -19.11 19.27
C GLY A 25 16.58 -18.65 20.65
N LYS A 26 17.86 -18.90 20.98
CA LYS A 26 18.45 -18.64 22.31
C LYS A 26 18.25 -17.19 22.76
N PHE A 27 18.38 -16.24 21.84
CA PHE A 27 18.22 -14.80 22.10
C PHE A 27 16.87 -14.24 21.65
N LYS A 28 15.92 -15.11 21.24
CA LYS A 28 14.58 -14.72 20.72
C LYS A 28 14.64 -13.63 19.64
N ASN A 29 15.62 -13.71 18.73
CA ASN A 29 15.83 -12.74 17.65
C ASN A 29 15.75 -13.36 16.24
N LYS A 30 15.67 -14.70 16.12
CA LYS A 30 15.52 -15.38 14.84
C LYS A 30 14.04 -15.32 14.39
N LYS A 31 13.78 -14.66 13.27
CA LYS A 31 12.44 -14.60 12.66
C LYS A 31 12.02 -15.98 12.13
N VAL A 32 10.83 -16.42 12.49
CA VAL A 32 10.26 -17.71 12.05
C VAL A 32 8.77 -17.50 11.77
N VAL A 33 8.30 -18.01 10.64
CA VAL A 33 6.88 -17.99 10.28
C VAL A 33 6.13 -19.07 11.06
N VAL A 34 4.99 -18.71 11.62
CA VAL A 34 4.06 -19.65 12.28
C VAL A 34 3.42 -20.53 11.22
N LYS A 35 3.70 -21.83 11.27
CA LYS A 35 3.13 -22.85 10.36
C LYS A 35 2.07 -23.68 11.01
N ASP A 36 2.19 -23.84 12.35
CA ASP A 36 1.30 -24.67 13.15
C ASP A 36 1.13 -24.08 14.55
N ILE A 37 -0.10 -24.21 15.09
CA ILE A 37 -0.47 -23.84 16.46
C ILE A 37 -1.25 -24.99 17.05
N SER A 38 -0.73 -25.60 18.10
CA SER A 38 -1.32 -26.77 18.75
C SER A 38 -1.16 -26.74 20.27
N TRP A 39 -1.83 -27.65 20.98
CA TRP A 39 -1.70 -27.82 22.43
C TRP A 39 -1.12 -29.20 22.71
N ASN A 40 -0.22 -29.28 23.67
CA ASN A 40 0.26 -30.56 24.13
C ASN A 40 -0.67 -31.16 25.22
N GLU A 41 -0.42 -32.41 25.59
CA GLU A 41 -1.20 -33.11 26.63
C GLU A 41 -1.15 -32.42 28.00
N LYS A 42 -0.12 -31.60 28.25
CA LYS A 42 0.05 -30.85 29.51
C LYS A 42 -0.64 -29.49 29.47
N GLY A 43 -1.35 -29.14 28.39
CA GLY A 43 -2.03 -27.87 28.24
C GLY A 43 -1.10 -26.69 27.87
N ASP A 44 0.14 -26.95 27.41
CA ASP A 44 1.01 -25.89 26.92
C ASP A 44 0.72 -25.59 25.45
N LEU A 45 0.69 -24.30 25.11
CA LEU A 45 0.58 -23.86 23.73
C LEU A 45 1.91 -24.10 23.00
N LEU A 46 1.81 -24.80 21.88
CA LEU A 46 2.92 -25.05 20.97
C LEU A 46 2.77 -24.23 19.69
N ILE A 47 3.85 -23.64 19.23
CA ILE A 47 3.94 -22.98 17.92
C ILE A 47 5.07 -23.65 17.13
N ASN A 48 4.76 -24.20 15.97
CA ASN A 48 5.71 -25.01 15.20
C ASN A 48 6.31 -26.16 16.04
N GLY A 49 5.51 -26.81 16.88
CA GLY A 49 5.92 -27.91 17.76
C GLY A 49 6.80 -27.52 18.95
N ARG A 50 6.96 -26.22 19.28
CA ARG A 50 7.77 -25.74 20.39
C ARG A 50 6.95 -24.88 21.36
N PRO A 51 7.17 -24.94 22.68
CA PRO A 51 6.43 -24.16 23.66
C PRO A 51 6.48 -22.66 23.37
N ALA A 52 5.32 -22.00 23.33
CA ALA A 52 5.18 -20.58 23.05
C ALA A 52 5.96 -19.70 24.03
N MET A 53 6.12 -20.13 25.28
CA MET A 53 6.95 -19.43 26.30
C MET A 53 8.41 -19.22 25.89
N LYS A 54 8.96 -20.05 25.01
CA LYS A 54 10.33 -19.96 24.49
C LYS A 54 10.44 -18.98 23.31
N MET A 55 9.38 -18.28 22.99
CA MET A 55 9.29 -17.39 21.84
C MET A 55 9.01 -15.95 22.29
N ARG A 56 9.28 -15.00 21.42
CA ARG A 56 8.80 -13.63 21.55
C ARG A 56 7.74 -13.39 20.50
N ILE A 57 6.50 -13.32 20.93
CA ILE A 57 5.37 -12.91 20.08
C ILE A 57 5.45 -11.39 20.02
N LEU A 58 5.61 -10.84 18.84
CA LEU A 58 5.62 -9.40 18.66
C LEU A 58 4.18 -8.91 18.68
N PRO A 59 3.85 -7.86 19.46
CA PRO A 59 2.54 -7.23 19.38
C PRO A 59 2.28 -6.77 17.94
N LYS A 60 1.10 -7.03 17.41
CA LYS A 60 0.75 -6.61 16.04
C LYS A 60 0.91 -5.11 15.82
N SER A 61 0.79 -4.29 16.89
CA SER A 61 1.12 -2.86 16.86
C SER A 61 2.59 -2.56 16.57
N ASN A 62 3.53 -3.44 17.01
CA ASN A 62 4.97 -3.26 16.76
C ASN A 62 5.42 -3.95 15.46
N LEU A 63 4.63 -4.90 14.95
CA LEU A 63 4.83 -5.49 13.62
C LEU A 63 4.54 -4.48 12.50
N LYS A 64 3.81 -3.40 12.78
CA LYS A 64 3.59 -2.29 11.84
C LYS A 64 4.87 -1.58 11.38
N TYR A 65 5.96 -1.74 12.11
CA TYR A 65 7.24 -1.10 11.75
C TYR A 65 8.26 -2.06 11.09
N GLU A 66 8.09 -3.37 11.19
CA GLU A 66 9.05 -4.35 10.61
C GLU A 66 8.43 -5.37 9.67
N MET A 67 7.15 -5.60 9.75
CA MET A 67 6.45 -6.28 8.67
C MET A 67 5.94 -5.20 7.72
N ASN A 68 6.41 -5.25 6.48
CA ASN A 68 5.52 -5.05 5.37
C ASN A 68 4.31 -6.00 5.63
N GLU A 69 3.31 -5.58 6.45
CA GLU A 69 1.96 -5.88 6.07
C GLU A 69 2.01 -5.59 4.59
N ARG A 70 1.73 -6.58 3.77
CA ARG A 70 1.52 -6.32 2.36
C ARG A 70 0.38 -5.32 2.35
N VAL A 71 0.78 -4.05 2.37
CA VAL A 71 -0.15 -2.96 2.20
C VAL A 71 -0.90 -3.40 0.97
N ASP A 72 -2.18 -3.70 1.11
CA ASP A 72 -2.97 -4.02 -0.05
C ASP A 72 -3.06 -2.75 -0.88
N PHE A 73 -2.02 -2.57 -1.71
CA PHE A 73 -1.90 -1.42 -2.58
C PHE A 73 -3.10 -1.29 -3.51
N HIS A 74 -3.77 -2.42 -3.82
CA HIS A 74 -4.97 -2.39 -4.64
C HIS A 74 -6.14 -1.76 -3.88
N GLN A 75 -6.38 -2.20 -2.65
CA GLN A 75 -7.40 -1.63 -1.79
C GLN A 75 -7.09 -0.16 -1.51
N MET A 76 -5.86 0.16 -1.14
CA MET A 76 -5.42 1.53 -0.87
C MET A 76 -5.62 2.45 -2.08
N ALA A 77 -5.20 2.05 -3.28
CA ALA A 77 -5.41 2.82 -4.50
C ALA A 77 -6.91 3.06 -4.76
N SER A 78 -7.72 2.02 -4.62
CA SER A 78 -9.17 2.10 -4.82
C SER A 78 -9.84 3.09 -3.86
N GLU A 79 -9.45 3.07 -2.58
CA GLU A 79 -9.93 4.02 -1.59
C GLU A 79 -9.48 5.45 -1.88
N ILE A 80 -8.24 5.67 -2.30
CA ILE A 80 -7.70 6.99 -2.65
C ILE A 80 -8.47 7.55 -3.85
N VAL A 81 -8.69 6.76 -4.90
CA VAL A 81 -9.45 7.14 -6.10
C VAL A 81 -10.89 7.51 -5.73
N LYS A 82 -11.55 6.69 -4.90
CA LYS A 82 -12.90 6.97 -4.41
C LYS A 82 -12.96 8.27 -3.58
N LYS A 83 -12.01 8.48 -2.67
CA LYS A 83 -11.90 9.73 -1.88
C LYS A 83 -11.59 10.95 -2.75
N ALA A 84 -10.96 10.77 -3.90
CA ALA A 84 -10.74 11.83 -4.89
C ALA A 84 -12.00 12.17 -5.72
N GLY A 85 -13.12 11.46 -5.50
CA GLY A 85 -14.38 11.66 -6.23
C GLY A 85 -14.38 11.05 -7.64
N LEU A 86 -13.46 10.13 -7.91
CA LEU A 86 -13.32 9.47 -9.22
C LEU A 86 -13.95 8.08 -9.22
N ARG A 87 -14.29 7.59 -10.41
CA ARG A 87 -14.82 6.24 -10.65
C ARG A 87 -13.86 5.37 -11.46
N SER A 88 -12.64 5.86 -11.68
CA SER A 88 -11.60 5.18 -12.46
C SER A 88 -11.28 3.81 -11.87
N LYS A 89 -11.13 2.80 -12.73
CA LYS A 89 -10.76 1.44 -12.35
C LYS A 89 -9.26 1.40 -12.01
N ILE A 90 -8.89 0.56 -11.05
CA ILE A 90 -7.49 0.29 -10.73
C ILE A 90 -7.11 -1.08 -11.27
N LYS A 91 -5.98 -1.17 -11.95
CA LYS A 91 -5.37 -2.44 -12.38
C LYS A 91 -3.88 -2.45 -12.06
N PHE A 92 -3.40 -3.55 -11.48
CA PHE A 92 -1.98 -3.80 -11.32
C PHE A 92 -1.50 -4.66 -12.49
N LYS A 93 -0.58 -4.09 -13.27
CA LYS A 93 0.03 -4.79 -14.42
C LYS A 93 1.42 -4.23 -14.70
N ASP A 94 2.19 -4.92 -15.50
CA ASP A 94 3.41 -4.34 -16.05
C ASP A 94 3.06 -3.23 -17.05
N THR A 95 3.56 -2.04 -16.78
CA THR A 95 3.40 -0.84 -17.61
C THR A 95 4.68 -0.52 -18.41
N GLY A 96 5.57 -1.50 -18.55
CA GLY A 96 6.84 -1.34 -19.27
C GLY A 96 7.80 -0.41 -18.53
N LYS A 97 8.25 0.67 -19.19
CA LYS A 97 9.17 1.66 -18.60
C LYS A 97 8.51 2.57 -17.57
N ASN A 98 7.21 2.79 -17.68
CA ASN A 98 6.46 3.68 -16.81
C ASN A 98 6.14 3.01 -15.46
N LYS A 99 6.00 3.81 -14.42
CA LYS A 99 5.54 3.33 -13.10
C LYS A 99 4.03 3.11 -13.07
N ALA A 100 3.29 3.89 -13.85
CA ALA A 100 1.85 3.77 -14.08
C ALA A 100 1.45 4.45 -15.38
N ASP A 101 0.18 4.30 -15.75
CA ASP A 101 -0.46 5.05 -16.82
C ASP A 101 -1.97 5.22 -16.54
N TYR A 102 -2.52 6.36 -16.90
CA TYR A 102 -3.96 6.58 -16.95
C TYR A 102 -4.48 6.37 -18.38
N ASN A 103 -5.27 5.34 -18.55
CA ASN A 103 -5.95 5.10 -19.83
C ASN A 103 -7.28 5.86 -19.86
N VAL A 104 -7.32 6.96 -20.60
CA VAL A 104 -8.47 7.86 -20.69
C VAL A 104 -9.69 7.20 -21.35
N ASP A 105 -9.49 6.33 -22.33
CA ASP A 105 -10.58 5.68 -23.08
C ASP A 105 -11.35 4.71 -22.18
N THR A 106 -10.64 3.90 -21.40
CA THR A 106 -11.23 2.89 -20.49
C THR A 106 -11.46 3.41 -19.07
N ASP A 107 -11.04 4.63 -18.77
CA ASP A 107 -11.03 5.22 -17.44
C ASP A 107 -10.36 4.28 -16.40
N THR A 108 -9.12 3.91 -16.70
CA THR A 108 -8.39 2.93 -15.90
C THR A 108 -7.02 3.47 -15.55
N ILE A 109 -6.68 3.45 -14.28
CA ILE A 109 -5.33 3.69 -13.77
C ILE A 109 -4.62 2.35 -13.66
N ASN A 110 -3.57 2.15 -14.46
CA ASN A 110 -2.74 0.97 -14.43
C ASN A 110 -1.48 1.29 -13.60
N ILE A 111 -1.13 0.44 -12.67
CA ILE A 111 -0.02 0.66 -11.73
C ILE A 111 0.94 -0.52 -11.81
N LYS A 112 2.23 -0.23 -11.97
CA LYS A 112 3.28 -1.24 -11.86
C LYS A 112 3.45 -1.65 -10.41
N PRO A 113 3.45 -2.95 -10.08
CA PRO A 113 3.68 -3.41 -8.72
C PRO A 113 4.99 -2.84 -8.14
N THR A 114 4.92 -2.31 -6.93
CA THR A 114 6.07 -1.77 -6.18
C THR A 114 5.96 -2.16 -4.72
N SER A 115 7.09 -2.24 -4.03
CA SER A 115 7.16 -2.52 -2.58
C SER A 115 7.34 -1.25 -1.74
N LYS A 116 7.54 -0.08 -2.37
CA LYS A 116 7.81 1.18 -1.68
C LYS A 116 6.56 2.02 -1.59
N LEU A 117 6.00 2.14 -0.38
CA LEU A 117 4.76 2.88 -0.13
C LEU A 117 4.80 4.34 -0.64
N LYS A 118 5.89 5.06 -0.39
CA LYS A 118 6.02 6.46 -0.83
C LYS A 118 5.97 6.58 -2.35
N ASP A 119 6.71 5.72 -3.06
CA ASP A 119 6.75 5.73 -4.53
C ASP A 119 5.37 5.36 -5.09
N PHE A 120 4.71 4.36 -4.49
CA PHE A 120 3.34 3.99 -4.82
C PHE A 120 2.37 5.16 -4.68
N LEU A 121 2.39 5.86 -3.54
CA LEU A 121 1.49 7.00 -3.30
C LEU A 121 1.73 8.13 -4.28
N VAL A 122 2.99 8.49 -4.56
CA VAL A 122 3.32 9.51 -5.57
C VAL A 122 2.73 9.13 -6.92
N THR A 123 2.93 7.88 -7.33
CA THR A 123 2.44 7.34 -8.59
C THR A 123 0.90 7.36 -8.67
N VAL A 124 0.22 6.87 -7.64
CA VAL A 124 -1.26 6.87 -7.61
C VAL A 124 -1.83 8.28 -7.69
N PHE A 125 -1.29 9.22 -6.92
CA PHE A 125 -1.77 10.61 -6.96
C PHE A 125 -1.43 11.31 -8.28
N HIS A 126 -0.33 10.97 -8.94
CA HIS A 126 0.00 11.44 -10.28
C HIS A 126 -1.09 11.05 -11.28
N GLU A 127 -1.44 9.77 -11.35
CA GLU A 127 -2.48 9.28 -12.26
C GLU A 127 -3.88 9.83 -11.92
N ILE A 128 -4.15 10.07 -10.64
CA ILE A 128 -5.39 10.73 -10.20
C ILE A 128 -5.49 12.16 -10.75
N ASP A 129 -4.38 12.90 -10.87
CA ASP A 129 -4.41 14.25 -11.44
C ASP A 129 -4.78 14.21 -12.93
N HIS A 130 -4.22 13.27 -13.69
CA HIS A 130 -4.63 13.03 -15.08
C HIS A 130 -6.12 12.66 -15.19
N ALA A 131 -6.59 11.74 -14.35
CA ALA A 131 -7.99 11.36 -14.33
C ALA A 131 -8.92 12.53 -13.99
N LYS A 132 -8.54 13.39 -13.04
CA LYS A 132 -9.28 14.61 -12.70
C LYS A 132 -9.35 15.59 -13.87
N ASP A 133 -8.24 15.81 -14.56
CA ASP A 133 -8.22 16.68 -15.74
C ASP A 133 -9.10 16.11 -16.86
N ALA A 134 -9.02 14.82 -17.12
CA ALA A 134 -9.88 14.15 -18.09
C ALA A 134 -11.38 14.24 -17.72
N TYR A 135 -11.69 14.11 -16.44
CA TYR A 135 -13.05 14.23 -15.93
C TYR A 135 -13.58 15.68 -16.06
N LYS A 136 -12.75 16.66 -15.69
CA LYS A 136 -13.10 18.10 -15.72
C LYS A 136 -13.25 18.64 -17.13
N MET A 137 -12.33 18.26 -18.03
CA MET A 137 -12.28 18.78 -19.40
C MET A 137 -13.16 17.98 -20.38
N GLY A 138 -13.51 16.75 -20.00
CA GLY A 138 -14.05 15.73 -20.89
C GLY A 138 -12.95 14.95 -21.59
N LYS A 139 -13.11 13.61 -21.66
CA LYS A 139 -12.10 12.66 -22.16
C LYS A 139 -11.51 13.02 -23.53
N LYS A 140 -12.39 13.36 -24.51
CA LYS A 140 -11.97 13.72 -25.86
C LYS A 140 -11.10 14.98 -25.91
N LYS A 141 -11.50 16.00 -25.14
CA LYS A 141 -10.76 17.26 -25.08
C LYS A 141 -9.42 17.07 -24.38
N TYR A 142 -9.41 16.37 -23.24
CA TYR A 142 -8.19 16.04 -22.54
C TYR A 142 -7.17 15.33 -23.43
N LYS A 143 -7.59 14.26 -24.15
CA LYS A 143 -6.72 13.50 -25.05
C LYS A 143 -6.12 14.40 -26.14
N LYS A 144 -6.94 15.23 -26.76
CA LYS A 144 -6.50 16.18 -27.80
C LYS A 144 -5.46 17.19 -27.27
N GLU A 145 -5.71 17.78 -26.11
CA GLU A 145 -4.78 18.75 -25.52
C GLU A 145 -3.49 18.07 -25.03
N TYR A 146 -3.56 16.88 -24.47
CA TYR A 146 -2.40 16.11 -24.06
C TYR A 146 -1.50 15.74 -25.25
N GLU A 147 -2.09 15.24 -26.35
CA GLU A 147 -1.37 14.94 -27.61
C GLU A 147 -0.75 16.19 -28.23
N LYS A 148 -1.45 17.33 -28.17
CA LYS A 148 -0.91 18.61 -28.63
C LYS A 148 0.33 19.03 -27.85
N GLU A 149 0.30 18.93 -26.53
CA GLU A 149 1.47 19.24 -25.67
C GLU A 149 2.64 18.30 -25.96
N MET A 150 2.38 17.00 -26.15
CA MET A 150 3.41 16.04 -26.56
C MET A 150 4.07 16.46 -27.89
N ASN A 151 3.28 16.81 -28.90
CA ASN A 151 3.77 17.22 -30.21
C ASN A 151 4.61 18.52 -30.12
N ILE A 152 4.19 19.47 -29.28
CA ILE A 152 4.97 20.70 -29.01
C ILE A 152 6.33 20.37 -28.39
N ALA A 153 6.39 19.44 -27.43
CA ALA A 153 7.65 19.02 -26.82
C ALA A 153 8.57 18.36 -27.86
N ILE A 154 8.05 17.43 -28.68
CA ILE A 154 8.79 16.76 -29.75
C ILE A 154 9.34 17.77 -30.76
N THR A 155 8.53 18.72 -31.22
CA THR A 155 8.95 19.76 -32.19
C THR A 155 10.09 20.64 -31.65
N LYS A 156 10.14 20.81 -30.33
CA LYS A 156 11.21 21.57 -29.65
C LYS A 156 12.43 20.72 -29.28
N GLY A 157 12.48 19.45 -29.70
CA GLY A 157 13.56 18.52 -29.33
C GLY A 157 13.59 18.15 -27.85
N LYS A 158 12.44 18.25 -27.18
CA LYS A 158 12.29 17.96 -25.75
C LYS A 158 11.64 16.60 -25.53
N ASP A 159 11.75 16.08 -24.30
CA ASP A 159 11.07 14.85 -23.93
C ASP A 159 9.55 15.06 -23.91
N PRO A 160 8.77 14.27 -24.68
CA PRO A 160 7.33 14.44 -24.79
C PRO A 160 6.57 14.12 -23.51
N HIS A 161 7.17 13.37 -22.58
CA HIS A 161 6.60 13.09 -21.27
C HIS A 161 7.07 14.12 -20.26
N ASP A 162 8.38 14.25 -20.03
CA ASP A 162 8.91 15.10 -18.97
C ASP A 162 8.66 16.60 -19.21
N ASP A 163 8.56 17.05 -20.46
CA ASP A 163 8.29 18.44 -20.81
C ASP A 163 6.81 18.78 -21.06
N ASN A 164 5.93 17.79 -20.97
CA ASN A 164 4.50 17.98 -21.06
C ASN A 164 3.95 18.73 -19.83
N HIS A 165 3.12 19.74 -20.05
CA HIS A 165 2.49 20.52 -18.98
C HIS A 165 1.66 19.65 -18.02
N PHE A 166 0.89 18.71 -18.55
CA PHE A 166 0.07 17.81 -17.74
C PHE A 166 0.93 16.94 -16.82
N GLU A 167 2.07 16.44 -17.33
CA GLU A 167 2.99 15.61 -16.57
C GLU A 167 3.67 16.40 -15.44
N LYS A 168 4.16 17.60 -15.74
CA LYS A 168 4.76 18.48 -14.72
C LYS A 168 3.77 18.81 -13.60
N LYS A 169 2.52 19.06 -13.96
CA LYS A 169 1.43 19.32 -13.01
C LYS A 169 1.14 18.09 -12.18
N ALA A 170 0.98 16.93 -12.80
CA ALA A 170 0.68 15.67 -12.14
C ALA A 170 1.81 15.23 -11.19
N GLU A 171 3.07 15.40 -11.58
CA GLU A 171 4.21 15.11 -10.72
C GLU A 171 4.22 15.98 -9.46
N LYS A 172 3.99 17.27 -9.60
CA LYS A 172 3.89 18.20 -8.46
C LYS A 172 2.73 17.82 -7.54
N TYR A 173 1.58 17.50 -8.11
CA TYR A 173 0.40 17.08 -7.37
C TYR A 173 0.65 15.76 -6.64
N GLY A 174 1.20 14.77 -7.32
CA GLY A 174 1.52 13.46 -6.76
C GLY A 174 2.42 13.55 -5.53
N ARG A 175 3.54 14.28 -5.64
CA ARG A 175 4.47 14.49 -4.52
C ARG A 175 3.81 15.19 -3.34
N LYS A 176 3.06 16.26 -3.57
CA LYS A 176 2.35 17.02 -2.53
C LYS A 176 1.34 16.15 -1.78
N MET A 177 0.52 15.42 -2.53
CA MET A 177 -0.54 14.60 -1.96
C MET A 177 -0.01 13.38 -1.21
N ALA A 178 1.07 12.74 -1.71
CA ALA A 178 1.72 11.64 -1.01
C ALA A 178 2.27 12.08 0.35
N ILE A 179 2.95 13.23 0.43
CA ILE A 179 3.45 13.77 1.71
C ILE A 179 2.28 14.07 2.66
N SER A 180 1.21 14.69 2.17
CA SER A 180 0.03 15.00 2.96
C SER A 180 -0.64 13.73 3.50
N PHE A 181 -0.74 12.68 2.67
CA PHE A 181 -1.31 11.40 3.04
C PHE A 181 -0.49 10.71 4.15
N LEU A 182 0.84 10.65 3.99
CA LEU A 182 1.73 10.05 4.98
C LEU A 182 1.64 10.79 6.33
N LYS A 183 1.68 12.13 6.31
CA LYS A 183 1.55 12.94 7.53
C LYS A 183 0.22 12.71 8.24
N LYS A 184 -0.89 12.71 7.48
CA LYS A 184 -2.24 12.52 8.04
C LYS A 184 -2.43 11.15 8.69
N ASN A 185 -1.81 10.12 8.13
CA ASN A 185 -1.92 8.74 8.62
C ASN A 185 -0.79 8.35 9.57
N LYS A 186 0.10 9.29 9.92
CA LYS A 186 1.25 9.08 10.82
C LYS A 186 2.16 7.91 10.40
N ILE A 187 2.38 7.79 9.07
CA ILE A 187 3.22 6.77 8.44
C ILE A 187 4.52 7.41 7.96
#